data_db31b25311dae5fe13585759ba942c0a
#
_entry.id   db31b25311dae5fe13585759ba942c0a
#
_cell.length_a   1.000
_cell.length_b   1.000
_cell.length_c   1.000
_cell.angle_alpha   90.00
_cell.angle_beta   90.00
_cell.angle_gamma   90.00
#
_symmetry.space_group_name_H-M   'P 1'
#
loop_
_entity.id
_entity.type
_entity.pdbx_description
1 polymer ?
#
loop_
_entity_poly.entity_id
_entity_poly.type
_entity_poly.pdbx_seq_one_letter_code
_entity_poly.pdbx_strand_id
1 'polypeptide(L)'
;MKKLLLIAAAAPLVGCAPKFNGHEHALSVAEEHPISVDAQTVTMTLAGGSGGLSDLDSARLKAFADSYMRNGHGALSITTPTGGDGAAIREALYEAGVPQSAMADAAYRTGEGSSRDVILSYSRYVATPSACGIWDGERDRNYRNMRTPNFGCAAQNNLAAMIGDPHDLVEPAAMTAPDSQTRIRGVTKYRKGEDTGSKDNSALKQQVAN
;
A
#
# COMPACT_ATOMS: atom_id res chain seq x y z
N MET A 1 -8.00 75.42 25.04
CA MET A 1 -6.96 74.73 24.32
C MET A 1 -6.29 73.67 25.21
N LYS A 2 -7.06 72.70 25.76
CA LYS A 2 -6.53 71.64 26.67
C LYS A 2 -7.17 70.22 26.44
N LYS A 3 -7.83 70.01 25.30
CA LYS A 3 -8.52 68.71 25.01
C LYS A 3 -8.02 67.94 23.79
N LEU A 4 -6.87 68.34 23.20
CA LEU A 4 -6.34 67.68 21.96
C LEU A 4 -5.10 66.81 22.18
N LEU A 5 -4.65 66.57 23.40
CA LEU A 5 -3.38 65.90 23.68
C LEU A 5 -3.52 64.45 24.18
N LEU A 6 -4.74 63.91 24.24
CA LEU A 6 -4.99 62.58 24.83
C LEU A 6 -5.29 61.47 23.79
N ILE A 7 -5.23 61.72 22.48
CA ILE A 7 -5.55 60.73 21.44
C ILE A 7 -4.30 60.10 20.78
N ALA A 8 -3.09 60.66 21.02
CA ALA A 8 -1.86 60.22 20.36
C ALA A 8 -1.12 59.05 21.03
N ALA A 9 -1.56 58.56 22.20
CA ALA A 9 -0.81 57.55 22.97
C ALA A 9 -1.34 56.09 22.81
N ALA A 10 -2.39 55.88 22.03
CA ALA A 10 -3.00 54.54 21.93
C ALA A 10 -2.64 53.74 20.63
N ALA A 11 -1.76 54.25 19.77
CA ALA A 11 -1.50 53.69 18.46
C ALA A 11 -0.36 52.66 18.29
N PRO A 12 0.50 52.26 19.26
CA PRO A 12 1.55 51.28 18.94
C PRO A 12 1.33 49.85 19.46
N LEU A 13 0.11 49.44 19.85
CA LEU A 13 -0.09 48.10 20.39
C LEU A 13 -0.70 47.06 19.42
N VAL A 14 -0.83 47.40 18.15
CA VAL A 14 -1.43 46.46 17.13
C VAL A 14 -0.36 45.71 16.33
N GLY A 15 0.90 45.71 16.71
CA GLY A 15 2.02 45.24 15.88
C GLY A 15 2.47 43.79 16.02
N CYS A 16 1.87 42.95 16.88
CA CYS A 16 2.31 41.56 17.07
C CYS A 16 1.18 40.58 17.10
N ALA A 17 0.33 40.58 16.05
CA ALA A 17 -0.50 39.40 15.79
C ALA A 17 0.39 38.37 15.12
N PRO A 18 0.64 37.21 15.74
CA PRO A 18 1.37 36.15 15.09
C PRO A 18 0.58 35.69 13.87
N LYS A 19 1.22 35.69 12.69
CA LYS A 19 0.65 35.01 11.52
C LYS A 19 0.59 33.53 11.86
N PHE A 20 -0.59 33.03 12.13
CA PHE A 20 -0.86 31.59 12.19
C PHE A 20 -0.74 31.05 10.77
N ASN A 21 0.36 30.42 10.44
CA ASN A 21 0.46 29.61 9.24
C ASN A 21 -0.35 28.33 9.51
N GLY A 22 -1.26 28.00 8.61
CA GLY A 22 -2.30 26.98 8.78
C GLY A 22 -1.87 25.51 8.97
N HIS A 23 -0.65 25.25 9.44
CA HIS A 23 -0.17 23.91 9.80
C HIS A 23 -0.57 23.47 11.22
N GLU A 24 -1.36 24.27 11.93
CA GLU A 24 -1.77 23.97 13.32
C GLU A 24 -2.82 22.86 13.45
N HIS A 25 -3.34 22.30 12.36
CA HIS A 25 -4.52 21.43 12.40
C HIS A 25 -4.30 19.97 12.00
N ALA A 26 -3.12 19.57 11.59
CA ALA A 26 -2.87 18.15 11.35
C ALA A 26 -2.82 17.39 12.70
N LEU A 27 -3.82 16.56 12.93
CA LEU A 27 -3.96 15.80 14.17
C LEU A 27 -2.96 14.65 14.25
N SER A 28 -2.51 14.12 13.09
CA SER A 28 -1.60 13.00 13.00
C SER A 28 -0.57 13.16 11.87
N VAL A 29 0.51 12.38 11.95
CA VAL A 29 1.53 12.32 10.89
C VAL A 29 0.93 11.79 9.58
N ALA A 30 -0.02 10.86 9.66
CA ALA A 30 -0.68 10.29 8.49
C ALA A 30 -1.56 11.31 7.74
N GLU A 31 -2.12 12.30 8.45
CA GLU A 31 -2.90 13.38 7.83
C GLU A 31 -1.98 14.43 7.16
N GLU A 32 -0.80 14.69 7.72
CA GLU A 32 0.20 15.59 7.13
C GLU A 32 0.89 14.95 5.91
N HIS A 33 1.17 13.66 5.99
CA HIS A 33 1.89 12.89 4.96
C HIS A 33 1.09 11.67 4.54
N PRO A 34 -0.03 11.85 3.83
CA PRO A 34 -0.88 10.74 3.43
C PRO A 34 -0.18 9.82 2.44
N ILE A 35 -0.48 8.53 2.57
CA ILE A 35 -0.13 7.52 1.58
C ILE A 35 -1.36 7.35 0.69
N SER A 36 -1.26 7.69 -0.59
CA SER A 36 -2.32 7.40 -1.56
C SER A 36 -2.21 5.96 -2.04
N VAL A 37 -3.36 5.32 -2.24
CA VAL A 37 -3.45 3.96 -2.76
C VAL A 37 -4.30 3.96 -4.01
N ASP A 38 -3.70 3.56 -5.12
CA ASP A 38 -4.35 3.55 -6.42
C ASP A 38 -4.38 2.14 -7.01
N ALA A 39 -5.52 1.76 -7.59
CA ALA A 39 -5.63 0.53 -8.36
C ALA A 39 -5.00 0.72 -9.75
N GLN A 40 -4.08 -0.16 -10.11
CA GLN A 40 -3.42 -0.18 -11.42
C GLN A 40 -3.68 -1.50 -12.12
N THR A 41 -3.94 -1.46 -13.44
CA THR A 41 -4.06 -2.65 -14.26
C THR A 41 -2.69 -3.04 -14.82
N VAL A 42 -2.27 -4.26 -14.52
CA VAL A 42 -1.08 -4.86 -15.12
C VAL A 42 -1.54 -5.67 -16.33
N THR A 43 -0.93 -5.43 -17.48
CA THR A 43 -1.31 -6.08 -18.73
C THR A 43 -0.09 -6.75 -19.37
N MET A 44 -0.28 -7.94 -19.90
CA MET A 44 0.69 -8.65 -20.71
C MET A 44 0.02 -9.11 -22.01
N THR A 45 0.71 -8.95 -23.13
CA THR A 45 0.24 -9.40 -24.44
C THR A 45 1.12 -10.54 -24.93
N LEU A 46 0.47 -11.60 -25.37
CA LEU A 46 1.09 -12.78 -25.99
C LEU A 46 0.64 -12.87 -27.44
N ALA A 47 1.55 -13.15 -28.34
CA ALA A 47 1.21 -13.34 -29.74
C ALA A 47 0.27 -14.54 -29.92
N GLY A 48 -0.87 -14.30 -30.53
CA GLY A 48 -1.85 -15.36 -30.86
C GLY A 48 -1.38 -16.12 -32.09
N GLY A 49 -0.93 -17.35 -31.88
CA GLY A 49 -0.51 -18.24 -32.97
C GLY A 49 -0.84 -19.70 -32.69
N SER A 50 -1.01 -20.51 -33.74
CA SER A 50 -1.29 -21.95 -33.64
C SER A 50 -0.08 -22.80 -33.23
N GLY A 51 1.06 -22.18 -32.95
CA GLY A 51 2.33 -22.85 -32.69
C GLY A 51 2.66 -23.13 -31.21
N GLY A 52 1.74 -22.87 -30.29
CA GLY A 52 2.01 -22.96 -28.85
C GLY A 52 2.82 -21.77 -28.30
N LEU A 53 3.06 -21.79 -26.99
CA LEU A 53 3.88 -20.78 -26.32
C LEU A 53 5.37 -21.01 -26.60
N SER A 54 6.10 -19.95 -26.97
CA SER A 54 7.56 -20.01 -27.03
C SER A 54 8.16 -20.13 -25.60
N ASP A 55 9.41 -20.61 -25.51
CA ASP A 55 10.11 -20.69 -24.22
C ASP A 55 10.19 -19.32 -23.53
N LEU A 56 10.39 -18.25 -24.30
CA LEU A 56 10.39 -16.89 -23.81
C LEU A 56 9.02 -16.47 -23.28
N ASP A 57 7.95 -16.76 -24.01
CA ASP A 57 6.59 -16.41 -23.59
C ASP A 57 6.16 -17.24 -22.37
N SER A 58 6.59 -18.49 -22.29
CA SER A 58 6.36 -19.34 -21.11
C SER A 58 7.05 -18.76 -19.87
N ALA A 59 8.29 -18.30 -19.99
CA ALA A 59 9.02 -17.64 -18.90
C ALA A 59 8.34 -16.32 -18.46
N ARG A 60 7.90 -15.51 -19.43
CA ARG A 60 7.17 -14.26 -19.17
C ARG A 60 5.82 -14.53 -18.50
N LEU A 61 5.09 -15.56 -18.96
CA LEU A 61 3.82 -15.96 -18.39
C LEU A 61 3.98 -16.40 -16.94
N LYS A 62 5.01 -17.18 -16.65
CA LYS A 62 5.32 -17.59 -15.27
C LYS A 62 5.62 -16.39 -14.38
N ALA A 63 6.46 -15.45 -14.83
CA ALA A 63 6.75 -14.23 -14.08
C ALA A 63 5.49 -13.38 -13.84
N PHE A 64 4.59 -13.31 -14.82
CA PHE A 64 3.30 -12.63 -14.71
C PHE A 64 2.37 -13.33 -13.69
N ALA A 65 2.29 -14.66 -13.74
CA ALA A 65 1.54 -15.46 -12.76
C ALA A 65 2.09 -15.28 -11.34
N ASP A 66 3.41 -15.32 -11.16
CA ASP A 66 4.07 -15.07 -9.88
C ASP A 66 3.78 -13.65 -9.34
N SER A 67 3.71 -12.66 -10.23
CA SER A 67 3.36 -11.29 -9.87
C SER A 67 1.89 -11.17 -9.45
N TYR A 68 0.99 -11.84 -10.17
CA TYR A 68 -0.42 -11.92 -9.82
C TYR A 68 -0.63 -12.59 -8.45
N MET A 69 0.02 -13.73 -8.22
CA MET A 69 -0.11 -14.45 -6.95
C MET A 69 0.41 -13.66 -5.73
N ARG A 70 1.34 -12.73 -5.94
CA ARG A 70 1.85 -11.88 -4.84
C ARG A 70 1.01 -10.63 -4.60
N ASN A 71 0.56 -9.97 -5.67
CA ASN A 71 0.03 -8.61 -5.58
C ASN A 71 -1.30 -8.43 -6.35
N GLY A 72 -1.85 -9.50 -6.93
CA GLY A 72 -3.07 -9.42 -7.73
C GLY A 72 -4.32 -9.36 -6.89
N HIS A 73 -5.24 -8.50 -7.27
CA HIS A 73 -6.58 -8.40 -6.70
C HIS A 73 -7.63 -8.70 -7.75
N GLY A 74 -8.66 -9.43 -7.35
CA GLY A 74 -9.73 -9.87 -8.25
C GLY A 74 -9.30 -10.98 -9.20
N ALA A 75 -10.05 -11.18 -10.28
CA ALA A 75 -9.76 -12.22 -11.25
C ALA A 75 -8.68 -11.81 -12.26
N LEU A 76 -7.83 -12.76 -12.62
CA LEU A 76 -6.92 -12.63 -13.76
C LEU A 76 -7.75 -12.83 -15.05
N SER A 77 -7.86 -11.79 -15.85
CA SER A 77 -8.62 -11.82 -17.12
C SER A 77 -7.73 -12.34 -18.26
N ILE A 78 -8.24 -13.34 -18.97
CA ILE A 78 -7.66 -13.88 -20.20
C ILE A 78 -8.55 -13.42 -21.35
N THR A 79 -8.11 -12.40 -22.09
CA THR A 79 -8.88 -11.81 -23.17
C THR A 79 -8.36 -12.34 -24.52
N THR A 80 -9.18 -13.13 -25.20
CA THR A 80 -8.85 -13.73 -26.50
C THR A 80 -9.62 -13.05 -27.64
N PRO A 81 -9.11 -13.08 -28.88
CA PRO A 81 -9.92 -12.69 -30.04
C PRO A 81 -11.13 -13.63 -30.18
N THR A 82 -12.24 -13.12 -30.71
CA THR A 82 -13.45 -13.92 -30.95
C THR A 82 -13.12 -15.13 -31.83
N GLY A 83 -13.39 -16.34 -31.32
CA GLY A 83 -13.03 -17.61 -31.96
C GLY A 83 -11.58 -18.05 -31.73
N GLY A 84 -10.80 -17.30 -30.89
CA GLY A 84 -9.49 -17.71 -30.42
C GLY A 84 -9.57 -18.72 -29.27
N ASP A 85 -8.55 -19.52 -29.11
CA ASP A 85 -8.42 -20.49 -28.03
C ASP A 85 -7.42 -20.01 -26.97
N GLY A 86 -7.90 -19.82 -25.74
CA GLY A 86 -7.07 -19.47 -24.57
C GLY A 86 -6.69 -20.67 -23.70
N ALA A 87 -7.07 -21.91 -24.09
CA ALA A 87 -6.93 -23.08 -23.24
C ALA A 87 -5.47 -23.37 -22.86
N ALA A 88 -4.55 -23.27 -23.81
CA ALA A 88 -3.12 -23.49 -23.58
C ALA A 88 -2.53 -22.48 -22.57
N ILE A 89 -2.99 -21.24 -22.64
CA ILE A 89 -2.52 -20.16 -21.71
C ILE A 89 -3.12 -20.39 -20.32
N ARG A 90 -4.38 -20.79 -20.25
CA ARG A 90 -5.05 -21.15 -18.98
C ARG A 90 -4.35 -22.31 -18.30
N GLU A 91 -4.00 -23.37 -19.07
CA GLU A 91 -3.26 -24.51 -18.54
C GLU A 91 -1.88 -24.10 -18.01
N ALA A 92 -1.14 -23.31 -18.79
CA ALA A 92 0.17 -22.82 -18.36
C ALA A 92 0.09 -21.90 -17.11
N LEU A 93 -0.98 -21.11 -16.97
CA LEU A 93 -1.23 -20.31 -15.76
C LEU A 93 -1.56 -21.21 -14.56
N TYR A 94 -2.34 -22.28 -14.79
CA TYR A 94 -2.66 -23.25 -13.76
C TYR A 94 -1.41 -24.01 -13.29
N GLU A 95 -0.56 -24.44 -14.21
CA GLU A 95 0.74 -25.05 -13.89
C GLU A 95 1.68 -24.06 -13.14
N ALA A 96 1.56 -22.76 -13.42
CA ALA A 96 2.27 -21.72 -12.69
C ALA A 96 1.66 -21.40 -11.30
N GLY A 97 0.57 -22.09 -10.91
CA GLY A 97 -0.03 -22.00 -9.58
C GLY A 97 -1.25 -21.09 -9.47
N VAL A 98 -1.73 -20.50 -10.55
CA VAL A 98 -2.95 -19.67 -10.53
C VAL A 98 -4.18 -20.59 -10.49
N PRO A 99 -5.05 -20.51 -9.45
CA PRO A 99 -6.23 -21.38 -9.39
C PRO A 99 -7.23 -21.04 -10.49
N GLN A 100 -7.89 -22.05 -11.05
CA GLN A 100 -8.87 -21.87 -12.14
C GLN A 100 -10.02 -20.93 -11.74
N SER A 101 -10.41 -20.93 -10.46
CA SER A 101 -11.45 -20.05 -9.93
C SER A 101 -11.06 -18.56 -9.93
N ALA A 102 -9.77 -18.26 -10.02
CA ALA A 102 -9.26 -16.90 -10.11
C ALA A 102 -9.08 -16.41 -11.56
N MET A 103 -9.33 -17.24 -12.56
CA MET A 103 -9.23 -16.90 -13.97
C MET A 103 -10.60 -16.58 -14.56
N ALA A 104 -10.69 -15.47 -15.30
CA ALA A 104 -11.88 -15.06 -16.02
C ALA A 104 -11.59 -14.94 -17.51
N ASP A 105 -12.45 -15.50 -18.36
CA ASP A 105 -12.33 -15.40 -19.80
C ASP A 105 -13.11 -14.19 -20.33
N ALA A 106 -12.49 -13.48 -21.25
CA ALA A 106 -13.11 -12.42 -22.00
C ALA A 106 -12.78 -12.58 -23.49
N ALA A 107 -13.60 -12.00 -24.35
CA ALA A 107 -13.36 -12.02 -25.79
C ALA A 107 -13.43 -10.60 -26.35
N TYR A 108 -12.56 -10.30 -27.30
CA TYR A 108 -12.61 -9.05 -28.04
C TYR A 108 -12.82 -9.31 -29.54
N ARG A 109 -13.46 -8.36 -30.22
CA ARG A 109 -13.64 -8.43 -31.65
C ARG A 109 -12.41 -7.91 -32.36
N THR A 110 -11.88 -8.70 -33.30
CA THR A 110 -10.78 -8.28 -34.18
C THR A 110 -11.36 -7.64 -35.44
N GLY A 111 -10.84 -6.48 -35.85
CA GLY A 111 -11.05 -5.93 -37.16
C GLY A 111 -10.17 -6.63 -38.21
N GLU A 112 -10.46 -6.44 -39.51
CA GLU A 112 -9.57 -6.92 -40.58
C GLU A 112 -8.18 -6.33 -40.42
N GLY A 113 -7.13 -7.17 -40.41
CA GLY A 113 -5.72 -6.76 -40.27
C GLY A 113 -5.25 -6.50 -38.82
N SER A 114 -6.12 -6.73 -37.82
CA SER A 114 -5.72 -6.61 -36.41
C SER A 114 -4.94 -7.84 -35.93
N SER A 115 -4.02 -7.64 -34.99
CA SER A 115 -3.31 -8.74 -34.31
C SER A 115 -4.33 -9.66 -33.60
N ARG A 116 -4.01 -10.96 -33.55
CA ARG A 116 -4.81 -11.96 -32.82
C ARG A 116 -4.18 -12.29 -31.47
N ASP A 117 -3.66 -11.28 -30.81
CA ASP A 117 -2.93 -11.47 -29.56
C ASP A 117 -3.88 -11.81 -28.41
N VAL A 118 -3.38 -12.60 -27.48
CA VAL A 118 -4.08 -12.84 -26.20
C VAL A 118 -3.57 -11.80 -25.19
N ILE A 119 -4.52 -11.13 -24.56
CA ILE A 119 -4.25 -10.09 -23.57
C ILE A 119 -4.59 -10.65 -22.20
N LEU A 120 -3.59 -10.68 -21.32
CA LEU A 120 -3.75 -11.02 -19.91
C LEU A 120 -3.76 -9.74 -19.09
N SER A 121 -4.65 -9.65 -18.13
CA SER A 121 -4.69 -8.49 -17.24
C SER A 121 -5.20 -8.83 -15.85
N TYR A 122 -4.69 -8.12 -14.85
CA TYR A 122 -5.19 -8.14 -13.48
C TYR A 122 -5.00 -6.77 -12.82
N SER A 123 -5.74 -6.52 -11.75
CA SER A 123 -5.60 -5.32 -10.96
C SER A 123 -4.63 -5.54 -9.80
N ARG A 124 -3.83 -4.53 -9.49
CA ARG A 124 -3.02 -4.46 -8.26
C ARG A 124 -3.16 -3.09 -7.62
N TYR A 125 -2.89 -2.99 -6.34
CA TYR A 125 -2.83 -1.72 -5.65
C TYR A 125 -1.39 -1.26 -5.48
N VAL A 126 -1.19 0.05 -5.55
CA VAL A 126 0.13 0.68 -5.38
C VAL A 126 0.01 1.79 -4.35
N ALA A 127 0.84 1.72 -3.32
CA ALA A 127 0.96 2.78 -2.32
C ALA A 127 1.96 3.83 -2.82
N THR A 128 1.51 5.07 -2.90
CA THR A 128 2.34 6.20 -3.27
C THR A 128 2.45 7.14 -2.07
N PRO A 129 3.64 7.30 -1.47
CA PRO A 129 3.83 8.20 -0.36
C PRO A 129 3.82 9.67 -0.81
N SER A 130 3.58 10.57 0.12
CA SER A 130 3.70 12.01 -0.10
C SER A 130 5.16 12.41 -0.36
N ALA A 131 5.36 13.53 -1.06
CA ALA A 131 6.71 14.07 -1.27
C ALA A 131 7.31 14.59 0.05
N CYS A 132 8.54 14.15 0.34
CA CYS A 132 9.34 14.64 1.47
C CYS A 132 10.42 15.64 1.01
N GLY A 133 11.06 16.29 1.98
CA GLY A 133 12.17 17.19 1.71
C GLY A 133 11.78 18.65 1.62
N ILE A 134 10.67 19.04 2.23
CA ILE A 134 10.27 20.44 2.36
C ILE A 134 10.99 21.04 3.59
N TRP A 135 12.05 21.79 3.33
CA TRP A 135 12.88 22.41 4.37
C TRP A 135 12.53 23.89 4.63
N ASP A 136 11.46 24.38 3.99
CA ASP A 136 10.99 25.73 4.18
C ASP A 136 10.45 25.94 5.59
N GLY A 137 11.04 26.92 6.30
CA GLY A 137 10.63 27.22 7.68
C GLY A 137 11.31 26.38 8.76
N GLU A 138 12.13 25.39 8.43
CA GLU A 138 12.99 24.66 9.37
C GLU A 138 14.21 25.51 9.76
N ARG A 139 13.97 26.60 10.42
CA ARG A 139 15.05 27.41 10.99
C ARG A 139 15.10 27.17 12.48
N ASP A 140 16.29 27.36 13.07
CA ASP A 140 16.68 27.19 14.49
C ASP A 140 15.78 27.89 15.54
N ARG A 141 14.67 28.48 15.12
CA ARG A 141 13.78 29.31 15.92
C ARG A 141 12.35 28.84 15.97
N ASN A 142 12.16 27.54 16.22
CA ASN A 142 10.80 27.03 16.52
C ASN A 142 10.46 27.28 18.00
N TYR A 143 10.26 28.54 18.38
CA TYR A 143 9.94 28.96 19.76
C TYR A 143 8.59 28.41 20.26
N ARG A 144 7.78 27.81 19.38
CA ARG A 144 6.46 27.26 19.71
C ARG A 144 6.46 25.75 19.92
N ASN A 145 7.61 25.10 19.73
CA ASN A 145 7.73 23.64 19.78
C ASN A 145 6.73 22.92 18.84
N MET A 146 6.48 23.51 17.67
CA MET A 146 5.59 22.94 16.65
C MET A 146 6.34 21.91 15.81
N ARG A 147 5.60 20.99 15.18
CA ARG A 147 6.19 20.05 14.23
C ARG A 147 6.76 20.77 13.02
N THR A 148 7.90 20.28 12.53
CA THR A 148 8.45 20.74 11.26
C THR A 148 7.67 20.10 10.10
N PRO A 149 7.64 20.71 8.89
CA PRO A 149 6.93 20.16 7.74
C PRO A 149 7.39 18.75 7.32
N ASN A 150 8.61 18.36 7.69
CA ASN A 150 9.14 17.01 7.38
C ASN A 150 8.92 15.99 8.51
N PHE A 151 8.34 16.41 9.64
CA PHE A 151 8.17 15.52 10.78
C PHE A 151 7.29 14.33 10.42
N GLY A 152 7.88 13.14 10.50
CA GLY A 152 7.17 11.89 10.20
C GLY A 152 7.06 11.53 8.72
N CYS A 153 7.43 12.43 7.79
CA CYS A 153 7.39 12.14 6.35
C CYS A 153 8.21 10.89 5.99
N ALA A 154 9.44 10.77 6.47
CA ALA A 154 10.26 9.58 6.24
C ALA A 154 9.65 8.30 6.82
N ALA A 155 8.96 8.39 7.96
CA ALA A 155 8.27 7.25 8.56
C ALA A 155 7.10 6.78 7.68
N GLN A 156 6.30 7.70 7.12
CA GLN A 156 5.21 7.39 6.20
C GLN A 156 5.74 6.81 4.88
N ASN A 157 6.84 7.35 4.36
CA ASN A 157 7.48 6.81 3.15
C ASN A 157 8.02 5.39 3.37
N ASN A 158 8.64 5.13 4.52
CA ASN A 158 9.07 3.79 4.88
C ASN A 158 7.89 2.84 5.05
N LEU A 159 6.79 3.29 5.67
CA LEU A 159 5.57 2.49 5.79
C LEU A 159 5.03 2.13 4.40
N ALA A 160 4.92 3.11 3.48
CA ALA A 160 4.45 2.85 2.12
C ALA A 160 5.34 1.86 1.35
N ALA A 161 6.67 1.89 1.59
CA ALA A 161 7.61 0.98 0.96
C ALA A 161 7.61 -0.44 1.56
N MET A 162 7.22 -0.57 2.84
CA MET A 162 7.26 -1.84 3.58
C MET A 162 5.92 -2.59 3.56
N ILE A 163 4.83 -1.94 3.17
CA ILE A 163 3.52 -2.57 3.17
C ILE A 163 3.47 -3.68 2.11
N GLY A 164 3.07 -4.88 2.53
CA GLY A 164 3.02 -6.05 1.66
C GLY A 164 1.86 -6.00 0.68
N ASP A 165 0.69 -5.57 1.14
CA ASP A 165 -0.49 -5.35 0.32
C ASP A 165 -1.05 -3.94 0.57
N PRO A 166 -0.86 -3.01 -0.38
CA PRO A 166 -1.38 -1.64 -0.23
C PRO A 166 -2.90 -1.54 -0.11
N HIS A 167 -3.65 -2.56 -0.57
CA HIS A 167 -5.10 -2.60 -0.42
C HIS A 167 -5.53 -2.57 1.05
N ASP A 168 -4.75 -3.15 1.96
CA ASP A 168 -5.04 -3.18 3.40
C ASP A 168 -5.08 -1.78 4.04
N LEU A 169 -4.54 -0.76 3.37
CA LEU A 169 -4.68 0.64 3.80
C LEU A 169 -6.06 1.23 3.48
N VAL A 170 -6.77 0.66 2.50
CA VAL A 170 -8.10 1.10 2.05
C VAL A 170 -9.18 0.25 2.70
N GLU A 171 -9.00 -1.06 2.62
CA GLU A 171 -9.93 -2.05 3.19
C GLU A 171 -9.10 -3.13 3.91
N PRO A 172 -9.20 -3.21 5.25
CA PRO A 172 -8.45 -4.20 6.01
C PRO A 172 -8.79 -5.62 5.58
N ALA A 173 -7.78 -6.47 5.48
CA ALA A 173 -7.96 -7.88 5.15
C ALA A 173 -8.93 -8.57 6.13
N ALA A 174 -9.75 -9.47 5.61
CA ALA A 174 -10.66 -10.25 6.43
C ALA A 174 -9.87 -11.07 7.46
N MET A 175 -10.32 -11.04 8.71
CA MET A 175 -9.71 -11.84 9.77
C MET A 175 -9.89 -13.33 9.47
N THR A 176 -8.78 -14.06 9.40
CA THR A 176 -8.82 -15.53 9.34
C THR A 176 -9.20 -16.10 10.70
N ALA A 177 -9.88 -17.25 10.67
CA ALA A 177 -10.21 -17.96 11.92
C ALA A 177 -8.90 -18.28 12.68
N PRO A 178 -8.79 -17.91 13.95
CA PRO A 178 -7.59 -18.20 14.73
C PRO A 178 -7.43 -19.71 14.93
N ASP A 179 -6.16 -20.16 15.02
CA ASP A 179 -5.86 -21.55 15.31
C ASP A 179 -6.55 -22.01 16.61
N SER A 180 -7.45 -22.99 16.45
CA SER A 180 -8.24 -23.53 17.54
C SER A 180 -7.38 -24.20 18.62
N GLN A 181 -6.27 -24.83 18.23
CA GLN A 181 -5.39 -25.50 19.19
C GLN A 181 -4.64 -24.50 20.08
N THR A 182 -4.17 -23.41 19.49
CA THR A 182 -3.52 -22.33 20.26
C THR A 182 -4.52 -21.68 21.24
N ARG A 183 -5.76 -21.47 20.81
CA ARG A 183 -6.85 -20.96 21.68
C ARG A 183 -7.13 -21.91 22.84
N ILE A 184 -7.33 -23.20 22.54
CA ILE A 184 -7.63 -24.23 23.58
C ILE A 184 -6.48 -24.29 24.57
N ARG A 185 -5.22 -24.26 24.10
CA ARG A 185 -4.04 -24.25 24.96
C ARG A 185 -4.03 -23.04 25.91
N GLY A 186 -4.28 -21.85 25.40
CA GLY A 186 -4.35 -20.63 26.19
C GLY A 186 -5.46 -20.68 27.26
N VAL A 187 -6.67 -21.08 26.87
CA VAL A 187 -7.82 -21.20 27.79
C VAL A 187 -7.57 -22.30 28.84
N THR A 188 -6.96 -23.43 28.46
CA THR A 188 -6.65 -24.52 29.39
C THR A 188 -5.63 -24.08 30.45
N LYS A 189 -4.55 -23.39 30.04
CA LYS A 189 -3.57 -22.82 30.97
C LYS A 189 -4.21 -21.81 31.93
N TYR A 190 -5.00 -20.88 31.38
CA TYR A 190 -5.72 -19.90 32.19
C TYR A 190 -6.62 -20.56 33.27
N ARG A 191 -7.40 -21.59 32.88
CA ARG A 191 -8.27 -22.33 33.82
C ARG A 191 -7.48 -23.07 34.90
N LYS A 192 -6.25 -23.48 34.62
CA LYS A 192 -5.33 -24.12 35.59
C LYS A 192 -4.59 -23.11 36.44
N GLY A 193 -4.73 -21.80 36.20
CA GLY A 193 -3.94 -20.77 36.87
C GLY A 193 -2.48 -20.75 36.47
N GLU A 194 -2.13 -21.36 35.32
CA GLU A 194 -0.79 -21.35 34.75
C GLU A 194 -0.55 -20.05 33.95
N ASP A 195 0.68 -19.56 33.97
CA ASP A 195 1.09 -18.40 33.18
C ASP A 195 0.92 -18.69 31.68
N THR A 196 0.17 -17.81 30.98
CA THR A 196 -0.07 -17.90 29.54
C THR A 196 0.98 -17.15 28.72
N GLY A 197 1.81 -16.33 29.37
CA GLY A 197 2.91 -15.61 28.74
C GLY A 197 4.07 -16.51 28.35
N SER A 198 4.97 -16.01 27.52
CA SER A 198 6.25 -16.66 27.26
C SER A 198 7.11 -16.61 28.54
N LYS A 199 7.71 -17.74 28.94
CA LYS A 199 8.66 -17.73 30.02
C LYS A 199 9.80 -16.76 29.71
N ASP A 200 10.14 -15.92 30.68
CA ASP A 200 11.28 -15.00 30.59
C ASP A 200 12.53 -15.82 30.21
N ASN A 201 13.07 -15.53 29.04
CA ASN A 201 14.30 -16.18 28.60
C ASN A 201 15.49 -15.44 29.22
N SER A 202 15.88 -15.87 30.43
CA SER A 202 17.00 -15.29 31.17
C SER A 202 18.33 -15.31 30.39
N ALA A 203 18.48 -16.25 29.43
CA ALA A 203 19.63 -16.31 28.54
C ALA A 203 19.70 -15.12 27.56
N LEU A 204 18.55 -14.60 27.10
CA LEU A 204 18.50 -13.42 26.24
C LEU A 204 18.78 -12.12 27.01
N LYS A 205 18.41 -12.06 28.31
CA LYS A 205 18.72 -10.90 29.16
C LYS A 205 20.22 -10.75 29.40
N GLN A 206 20.97 -11.84 29.46
CA GLN A 206 22.44 -11.80 29.63
C GLN A 206 23.18 -11.37 28.35
N GLN A 207 22.63 -11.64 27.15
CA GLN A 207 23.24 -11.22 25.89
C GLN A 207 23.08 -9.72 25.57
N VAL A 208 22.06 -9.09 26.11
CA VAL A 208 21.79 -7.66 25.86
C VAL A 208 22.44 -6.74 26.91
N ALA A 209 22.94 -7.29 28.00
CA ALA A 209 23.53 -6.55 29.13
C ALA A 209 25.06 -6.47 29.12
N ASN A 210 25.75 -6.96 28.05
CA ASN A 210 27.21 -6.87 27.89
C ASN A 210 27.60 -5.97 26.72
#